data_e2e85af4b3e4cf0aa0dee854b8a9f102
#
_entry.id   e2e85af4b3e4cf0aa0dee854b8a9f102
#
_cell.length_a   1.000
_cell.length_b   1.000
_cell.length_c   1.000
_cell.angle_alpha   90.00
_cell.angle_beta   90.00
_cell.angle_gamma   90.00
#
_symmetry.space_group_name_H-M   'P 1'
#
loop_
_entity.id
_entity.type
_entity.pdbx_description
1 polymer ?
#
loop_
_entity_poly.entity_id
_entity_poly.type
_entity_poly.pdbx_seq_one_letter_code
_entity_poly.pdbx_strand_id
1 'polypeptide(L)'
;MKYFLIYISLIFCGFNTHAQINELGVFVGGVNYIGDVGPTTYIAPNEPAIGILYKWNRSPRHSYRFSYTQGSLKSKDIDSDVPSRNLRGYSFENSVKEFSAGLEFNFMDFDLHDSKTKVSPYVYSGVSYFIYDEIYILGNTSHVDYQSSTFAIPMMVGIKGRFFQNFVIGAEVGFRYTFTDNLDGSNPENDNFES
;
A
#
# COMPACT_ATOMS: atom_id res chain seq x y z
N MET A 1 4.03 -20.35 30.62
CA MET A 1 2.82 -20.01 29.84
C MET A 1 1.74 -19.23 30.61
N LYS A 2 1.40 -19.59 31.87
CA LYS A 2 0.36 -18.84 32.65
C LYS A 2 0.67 -17.36 32.84
N TYR A 3 1.90 -16.99 33.10
CA TYR A 3 2.30 -15.58 33.34
C TYR A 3 2.37 -14.74 32.05
N PHE A 4 2.61 -15.38 30.91
CA PHE A 4 2.62 -14.70 29.60
C PHE A 4 1.23 -14.16 29.22
N LEU A 5 0.18 -14.90 29.49
CA LEU A 5 -1.21 -14.46 29.29
C LEU A 5 -1.60 -13.32 30.24
N ILE A 6 -1.07 -13.31 31.47
CA ILE A 6 -1.32 -12.23 32.43
C ILE A 6 -0.61 -10.95 31.99
N TYR A 7 0.62 -11.01 31.46
CA TYR A 7 1.32 -9.84 30.90
C TYR A 7 0.63 -9.28 29.65
N ILE A 8 0.12 -10.14 28.76
CA ILE A 8 -0.68 -9.71 27.61
C ILE A 8 -1.97 -9.01 28.07
N SER A 9 -2.67 -9.56 29.06
CA SER A 9 -3.89 -8.98 29.62
C SER A 9 -3.63 -7.62 30.30
N LEU A 10 -2.52 -7.45 31.00
CA LEU A 10 -2.11 -6.18 31.62
C LEU A 10 -1.76 -5.10 30.58
N ILE A 11 -1.15 -5.47 29.47
CA ILE A 11 -0.87 -4.55 28.37
C ILE A 11 -2.18 -4.04 27.73
N PHE A 12 -3.20 -4.90 27.61
CA PHE A 12 -4.52 -4.50 27.09
C PHE A 12 -5.35 -3.66 28.06
N CYS A 13 -5.16 -3.78 29.38
CA CYS A 13 -5.88 -2.99 30.37
C CYS A 13 -5.38 -1.54 30.52
N GLY A 14 -4.19 -1.21 30.01
CA GLY A 14 -3.56 0.13 30.16
C GLY A 14 -4.05 1.21 29.20
N PHE A 15 -4.89 0.91 28.21
CA PHE A 15 -5.22 1.84 27.11
C PHE A 15 -6.54 2.61 27.25
N ASN A 16 -7.04 2.79 28.46
CA ASN A 16 -8.42 3.27 28.66
C ASN A 16 -8.65 4.80 28.66
N THR A 17 -7.72 5.67 28.26
CA THR A 17 -7.95 7.11 28.46
C THR A 17 -8.00 8.00 27.21
N HIS A 18 -7.64 7.53 26.02
CA HIS A 18 -7.72 8.34 24.79
C HIS A 18 -7.95 7.50 23.52
N ALA A 19 -8.82 6.51 23.57
CA ALA A 19 -9.10 5.58 22.48
C ALA A 19 -9.59 6.27 21.19
N GLN A 20 -10.12 7.48 21.29
CA GLN A 20 -10.69 8.22 20.17
C GLN A 20 -9.66 9.04 19.37
N ILE A 21 -8.43 9.21 19.86
CA ILE A 21 -7.34 9.90 19.15
C ILE A 21 -6.57 8.91 18.26
N ASN A 22 -6.62 7.64 18.59
CA ASN A 22 -5.87 6.59 17.91
C ASN A 22 -6.82 5.62 17.21
N GLU A 23 -6.55 5.33 15.96
CA GLU A 23 -7.24 4.31 15.18
C GLU A 23 -6.25 3.23 14.76
N LEU A 24 -6.63 1.98 14.97
CA LEU A 24 -5.94 0.82 14.41
C LEU A 24 -6.88 0.15 13.40
N GLY A 25 -6.38 -0.12 12.22
CA GLY A 25 -7.18 -0.70 11.15
C GLY A 25 -6.43 -1.77 10.37
N VAL A 26 -7.21 -2.56 9.66
CA VAL A 26 -6.74 -3.49 8.65
C VAL A 26 -7.39 -3.10 7.33
N PHE A 27 -6.70 -3.35 6.24
CA PHE A 27 -7.27 -3.16 4.92
C PHE A 27 -6.93 -4.31 3.99
N VAL A 28 -7.81 -4.52 3.04
CA VAL A 28 -7.64 -5.45 1.93
C VAL A 28 -7.96 -4.72 0.65
N GLY A 29 -7.25 -5.02 -0.41
CA GLY A 29 -7.46 -4.37 -1.69
C GLY A 29 -6.84 -5.16 -2.83
N GLY A 30 -6.87 -4.56 -4.01
CA GLY A 30 -6.17 -5.04 -5.18
C GLY A 30 -5.14 -4.03 -5.66
N VAL A 31 -4.09 -4.52 -6.25
CA VAL A 31 -3.02 -3.73 -6.85
C VAL A 31 -2.82 -4.13 -8.31
N ASN A 32 -2.35 -3.18 -9.11
CA ASN A 32 -1.82 -3.42 -10.45
C ASN A 32 -0.55 -2.59 -10.64
N TYR A 33 0.28 -3.04 -11.55
CA TYR A 33 1.50 -2.36 -11.96
C TYR A 33 1.27 -1.58 -13.26
N ILE A 34 1.92 -0.43 -13.38
CA ILE A 34 1.98 0.37 -14.60
C ILE A 34 3.43 0.79 -14.80
N GLY A 35 4.05 0.27 -15.83
CA GLY A 35 5.45 0.52 -16.17
C GLY A 35 5.78 0.01 -17.56
N ASP A 36 6.97 -0.53 -17.75
CA ASP A 36 7.46 -0.95 -19.06
C ASP A 36 6.93 -2.30 -19.49
N VAL A 37 6.50 -3.16 -18.56
CA VAL A 37 5.92 -4.47 -18.87
C VAL A 37 4.42 -4.46 -18.59
N GLY A 38 3.64 -4.94 -19.55
CA GLY A 38 2.20 -5.16 -19.43
C GLY A 38 1.31 -4.02 -19.93
N PRO A 39 0.03 -4.03 -19.51
CA PRO A 39 -0.96 -3.05 -19.95
C PRO A 39 -0.70 -1.66 -19.32
N THR A 40 -1.18 -0.62 -20.00
CA THR A 40 -1.10 0.77 -19.54
C THR A 40 -2.37 1.25 -18.83
N THR A 41 -3.25 0.33 -18.46
CA THR A 41 -4.53 0.64 -17.78
C THR A 41 -4.28 1.06 -16.33
N TYR A 42 -4.74 2.25 -15.94
CA TYR A 42 -4.46 2.84 -14.63
C TYR A 42 -5.11 2.08 -13.47
N ILE A 43 -6.35 1.63 -13.61
CA ILE A 43 -7.08 0.94 -12.54
C ILE A 43 -7.58 -0.39 -13.08
N ALA A 44 -6.78 -1.43 -12.89
CA ALA A 44 -7.08 -2.81 -13.28
C ALA A 44 -6.45 -3.78 -12.27
N PRO A 45 -6.88 -3.75 -10.98
CA PRO A 45 -6.25 -4.57 -9.95
C PRO A 45 -6.32 -6.05 -10.31
N ASN A 46 -5.17 -6.69 -10.36
CA ASN A 46 -5.00 -8.09 -10.75
C ASN A 46 -4.38 -8.97 -9.65
N GLU A 47 -3.80 -8.36 -8.63
CA GLU A 47 -3.22 -9.06 -7.49
C GLU A 47 -3.74 -8.50 -6.16
N PRO A 48 -3.89 -9.33 -5.11
CA PRO A 48 -4.35 -8.88 -3.81
C PRO A 48 -3.25 -8.16 -3.03
N ALA A 49 -3.67 -7.21 -2.18
CA ALA A 49 -2.85 -6.60 -1.16
C ALA A 49 -3.57 -6.55 0.17
N ILE A 50 -2.82 -6.77 1.24
CA ILE A 50 -3.32 -6.68 2.61
C ILE A 50 -2.40 -5.78 3.42
N GLY A 51 -2.94 -5.15 4.45
CA GLY A 51 -2.11 -4.36 5.34
C GLY A 51 -2.80 -3.96 6.62
N ILE A 52 -2.00 -3.34 7.46
CA ILE A 52 -2.42 -2.75 8.71
C ILE A 52 -2.13 -1.25 8.68
N LEU A 53 -2.93 -0.48 9.38
CA LEU A 53 -2.72 0.96 9.50
C LEU A 53 -2.96 1.40 10.94
N TYR A 54 -2.21 2.42 11.32
CA TYR A 54 -2.39 3.17 12.54
C TYR A 54 -2.55 4.64 12.18
N LYS A 55 -3.57 5.30 12.77
CA LYS A 55 -3.80 6.72 12.61
C LYS A 55 -3.78 7.40 13.97
N TRP A 56 -3.05 8.50 14.02
CA TRP A 56 -3.11 9.43 15.13
C TRP A 56 -3.88 10.67 14.71
N ASN A 57 -5.12 10.78 15.18
CA ASN A 57 -6.03 11.86 14.84
C ASN A 57 -5.67 13.09 15.67
N ARG A 58 -4.93 14.02 15.07
CA ARG A 58 -4.50 15.25 15.72
C ARG A 58 -5.61 16.29 15.80
N SER A 59 -6.50 16.28 14.84
CA SER A 59 -7.69 17.15 14.77
C SER A 59 -8.78 16.46 13.95
N PRO A 60 -10.03 16.99 13.94
CA PRO A 60 -11.09 16.45 13.09
C PRO A 60 -10.73 16.40 11.60
N ARG A 61 -9.76 17.20 11.15
CA ARG A 61 -9.36 17.29 9.75
C ARG A 61 -8.01 16.71 9.43
N HIS A 62 -7.13 16.49 10.42
CA HIS A 62 -5.75 16.05 10.18
C HIS A 62 -5.42 14.81 11.01
N SER A 63 -4.90 13.80 10.35
CA SER A 63 -4.42 12.57 10.97
C SER A 63 -3.04 12.20 10.43
N TYR A 64 -2.11 11.86 11.31
CA TYR A 64 -0.89 11.16 10.90
C TYR A 64 -1.23 9.69 10.70
N ARG A 65 -0.85 9.13 9.56
CA ARG A 65 -1.11 7.75 9.21
C ARG A 65 0.22 7.02 9.00
N PHE A 66 0.32 5.86 9.61
CA PHE A 66 1.39 4.90 9.43
C PHE A 66 0.76 3.59 8.94
N SER A 67 1.35 2.97 7.94
CA SER A 67 0.81 1.71 7.43
C SER A 67 1.93 0.77 6.98
N TYR A 68 1.63 -0.52 7.09
CA TYR A 68 2.38 -1.59 6.48
C TYR A 68 1.47 -2.32 5.50
N THR A 69 1.95 -2.49 4.28
CA THR A 69 1.24 -3.18 3.20
C THR A 69 2.12 -4.28 2.65
N GLN A 70 1.51 -5.41 2.34
CA GLN A 70 2.14 -6.49 1.62
C GLN A 70 1.24 -6.90 0.46
N GLY A 71 1.86 -7.11 -0.72
CA GLY A 71 1.17 -7.53 -1.93
C GLY A 71 2.14 -8.06 -2.97
N SER A 72 1.61 -8.54 -4.07
CA SER A 72 2.37 -8.93 -5.25
C SER A 72 2.04 -8.02 -6.41
N LEU A 73 3.04 -7.68 -7.21
CA LEU A 73 2.87 -6.99 -8.48
C LEU A 73 3.06 -8.02 -9.60
N LYS A 74 2.13 -8.06 -10.55
CA LYS A 74 2.19 -8.96 -11.67
C LYS A 74 1.73 -8.26 -12.92
N SER A 75 2.46 -8.44 -14.00
CA SER A 75 2.06 -7.91 -15.29
C SER A 75 2.58 -8.77 -16.45
N LYS A 76 1.87 -8.74 -17.57
CA LYS A 76 2.21 -9.50 -18.77
C LYS A 76 2.00 -8.64 -20.00
N ASP A 77 2.96 -8.64 -20.89
CA ASP A 77 2.91 -7.92 -22.16
C ASP A 77 1.80 -8.39 -23.10
N ILE A 78 1.43 -9.67 -23.01
CA ILE A 78 0.34 -10.25 -23.81
C ILE A 78 -1.02 -9.58 -23.51
N ASP A 79 -1.18 -9.00 -22.33
CA ASP A 79 -2.39 -8.30 -21.91
C ASP A 79 -2.37 -6.81 -22.30
N SER A 80 -1.33 -6.36 -23.00
CA SER A 80 -1.15 -4.97 -23.42
C SER A 80 -1.81 -4.67 -24.75
N ASP A 81 -2.44 -3.51 -24.87
CA ASP A 81 -2.96 -2.98 -26.12
C ASP A 81 -1.86 -2.40 -27.04
N VAL A 82 -0.61 -2.35 -26.55
CA VAL A 82 0.53 -1.83 -27.30
C VAL A 82 1.16 -2.96 -28.10
N PRO A 83 1.12 -2.93 -29.48
CA PRO A 83 1.59 -4.04 -30.32
C PRO A 83 3.03 -4.48 -30.07
N SER A 84 3.93 -3.53 -29.79
CA SER A 84 5.34 -3.83 -29.53
C SER A 84 5.56 -4.61 -28.23
N ARG A 85 4.78 -4.32 -27.19
CA ARG A 85 4.80 -5.07 -25.93
C ARG A 85 4.23 -6.48 -26.13
N ASN A 86 3.08 -6.57 -26.81
CA ASN A 86 2.44 -7.85 -27.10
C ASN A 86 3.38 -8.79 -27.88
N LEU A 87 4.14 -8.27 -28.84
CA LEU A 87 5.13 -9.04 -29.59
C LEU A 87 6.34 -9.43 -28.76
N ARG A 88 6.77 -8.60 -27.80
CA ARG A 88 7.88 -8.88 -26.89
C ARG A 88 7.53 -10.00 -25.91
N GLY A 89 6.32 -9.98 -25.36
CA GLY A 89 5.75 -11.05 -24.56
C GLY A 89 6.38 -11.25 -23.18
N TYR A 90 6.93 -10.22 -22.56
CA TYR A 90 7.50 -10.30 -21.22
C TYR A 90 6.41 -10.49 -20.16
N SER A 91 6.78 -11.16 -19.08
CA SER A 91 5.95 -11.29 -17.88
C SER A 91 6.78 -11.26 -16.63
N PHE A 92 6.27 -10.62 -15.58
CA PHE A 92 6.92 -10.60 -14.28
C PHE A 92 5.94 -10.79 -13.14
N GLU A 93 6.50 -11.23 -12.02
CA GLU A 93 5.85 -11.27 -10.71
C GLU A 93 6.87 -10.83 -9.65
N ASN A 94 6.48 -9.88 -8.80
CA ASN A 94 7.35 -9.29 -7.79
C ASN A 94 6.60 -9.16 -6.46
N SER A 95 7.22 -9.57 -5.36
CA SER A 95 6.68 -9.43 -4.01
C SER A 95 7.10 -8.08 -3.43
N VAL A 96 6.14 -7.30 -2.94
CA VAL A 96 6.38 -5.97 -2.43
C VAL A 96 5.88 -5.82 -1.01
N LYS A 97 6.73 -5.23 -0.16
CA LYS A 97 6.40 -4.80 1.20
C LYS A 97 6.60 -3.29 1.29
N GLU A 98 5.59 -2.58 1.78
CA GLU A 98 5.59 -1.13 1.87
C GLU A 98 5.39 -0.69 3.33
N PHE A 99 6.28 0.15 3.83
CA PHE A 99 6.09 0.93 5.04
C PHE A 99 5.83 2.38 4.65
N SER A 100 4.70 2.93 5.08
CA SER A 100 4.29 4.27 4.70
C SER A 100 4.01 5.13 5.92
N ALA A 101 4.41 6.40 5.85
CA ALA A 101 4.12 7.41 6.84
C ALA A 101 3.71 8.72 6.15
N GLY A 102 2.62 9.34 6.60
CA GLY A 102 2.14 10.54 5.95
C GLY A 102 0.99 11.22 6.68
N LEU A 103 0.40 12.18 5.99
CA LEU A 103 -0.70 13.00 6.46
C LEU A 103 -1.98 12.66 5.68
N GLU A 104 -3.04 12.40 6.43
CA GLU A 104 -4.41 12.26 5.92
C GLU A 104 -5.18 13.54 6.25
N PHE A 105 -5.77 14.17 5.25
CA PHE A 105 -6.59 15.35 5.38
C PHE A 105 -8.05 15.03 5.06
N ASN A 106 -8.94 15.30 6.01
CA ASN A 106 -10.38 15.14 5.88
C ASN A 106 -11.02 16.43 5.36
N PHE A 107 -11.82 16.36 4.32
CA PHE A 107 -12.53 17.52 3.79
C PHE A 107 -13.71 17.97 4.68
N MET A 108 -14.25 17.04 5.45
CA MET A 108 -15.28 17.31 6.45
C MET A 108 -14.75 16.99 7.85
N ASP A 109 -15.30 17.65 8.86
CA ASP A 109 -14.94 17.39 10.24
C ASP A 109 -15.29 15.96 10.63
N PHE A 110 -14.27 15.15 10.88
CA PHE A 110 -14.39 13.74 11.25
C PHE A 110 -13.95 13.58 12.70
N ASP A 111 -14.83 14.01 13.62
CA ASP A 111 -14.58 13.93 15.06
C ASP A 111 -15.09 12.59 15.60
N LEU A 112 -14.18 11.81 16.15
CA LEU A 112 -14.48 10.50 16.74
C LEU A 112 -15.16 10.62 18.12
N HIS A 113 -15.20 11.81 18.72
CA HIS A 113 -15.89 12.06 19.99
C HIS A 113 -17.39 12.34 19.81
N ASP A 114 -17.79 12.78 18.61
CA ASP A 114 -19.19 13.05 18.33
C ASP A 114 -19.94 11.76 18.04
N SER A 115 -21.07 11.52 18.69
CA SER A 115 -21.90 10.31 18.53
C SER A 115 -22.61 10.20 17.18
N LYS A 116 -22.64 11.26 16.38
CA LYS A 116 -23.33 11.26 15.07
C LYS A 116 -22.53 10.49 14.04
N THR A 117 -23.25 9.78 13.17
CA THR A 117 -22.65 9.16 11.97
C THR A 117 -22.08 10.27 11.08
N LYS A 118 -20.78 10.19 10.82
CA LYS A 118 -20.09 11.14 9.96
C LYS A 118 -19.46 10.41 8.79
N VAL A 119 -19.50 11.05 7.64
CA VAL A 119 -18.82 10.60 6.43
C VAL A 119 -17.90 11.72 6.00
N SER A 120 -16.68 11.41 5.62
CA SER A 120 -15.74 12.39 5.09
C SER A 120 -14.96 11.81 3.92
N PRO A 121 -14.93 12.50 2.79
CA PRO A 121 -13.85 12.31 1.81
C PRO A 121 -12.53 12.73 2.43
N TYR A 122 -11.44 12.11 1.98
CA TYR A 122 -10.09 12.44 2.44
C TYR A 122 -9.08 12.25 1.33
N VAL A 123 -7.94 12.89 1.51
CA VAL A 123 -6.71 12.65 0.73
C VAL A 123 -5.60 12.26 1.68
N TYR A 124 -4.71 11.40 1.20
CA TYR A 124 -3.52 10.99 1.94
C TYR A 124 -2.30 11.10 1.04
N SER A 125 -1.20 11.63 1.59
CA SER A 125 0.11 11.60 0.96
C SER A 125 1.20 11.57 2.02
N GLY A 126 2.38 11.12 1.63
CA GLY A 126 3.52 10.99 2.53
C GLY A 126 4.75 10.43 1.86
N VAL A 127 5.49 9.64 2.59
CA VAL A 127 6.66 8.90 2.13
C VAL A 127 6.46 7.43 2.42
N SER A 128 6.80 6.58 1.46
CA SER A 128 6.82 5.13 1.60
C SER A 128 8.22 4.60 1.37
N TYR A 129 8.55 3.54 2.09
CA TYR A 129 9.74 2.72 1.89
C TYR A 129 9.30 1.36 1.38
N PHE A 130 9.70 1.04 0.15
CA PHE A 130 9.40 -0.21 -0.53
C PHE A 130 10.57 -1.16 -0.39
N ILE A 131 10.27 -2.41 -0.06
CA ILE A 131 11.18 -3.55 -0.17
C ILE A 131 10.60 -4.46 -1.22
N TYR A 132 11.37 -4.78 -2.24
CA TYR A 132 10.95 -5.58 -3.39
C TYR A 132 12.07 -6.53 -3.82
N ASP A 133 11.73 -7.52 -4.62
CA ASP A 133 12.72 -8.41 -5.20
C ASP A 133 13.28 -7.78 -6.47
N GLU A 134 14.61 -7.64 -6.53
CA GLU A 134 15.30 -7.29 -7.77
C GLU A 134 15.18 -8.48 -8.71
N ILE A 135 14.59 -8.24 -9.87
CA ILE A 135 14.30 -9.29 -10.85
C ILE A 135 14.95 -8.98 -12.18
N TYR A 136 15.30 -10.03 -12.92
CA TYR A 136 15.75 -9.95 -14.30
C TYR A 136 14.90 -10.86 -15.18
N ILE A 137 14.78 -10.53 -16.46
CA ILE A 137 14.00 -11.30 -17.42
C ILE A 137 14.95 -12.21 -18.21
N LEU A 138 14.76 -13.52 -18.08
CA LEU A 138 15.43 -14.52 -18.89
C LEU A 138 14.43 -15.23 -19.80
N GLY A 139 14.59 -15.09 -21.09
CA GLY A 139 13.53 -15.48 -22.03
C GLY A 139 12.33 -14.54 -21.90
N ASN A 140 11.18 -15.07 -21.47
CA ASN A 140 9.95 -14.28 -21.31
C ASN A 140 9.44 -14.23 -19.85
N THR A 141 10.22 -14.75 -18.90
CA THR A 141 9.83 -14.84 -17.48
C THR A 141 10.83 -14.16 -16.57
N SER A 142 10.34 -13.61 -15.48
CA SER A 142 11.17 -13.00 -14.44
C SER A 142 11.81 -14.03 -13.52
N HIS A 143 13.01 -13.74 -13.08
CA HIS A 143 13.77 -14.50 -12.06
C HIS A 143 14.23 -13.53 -10.99
N VAL A 144 14.16 -13.97 -9.73
CA VAL A 144 14.62 -13.18 -8.58
C VAL A 144 16.13 -13.27 -8.48
N ASP A 145 16.80 -12.13 -8.35
CA ASP A 145 18.24 -12.04 -8.09
C ASP A 145 18.51 -11.79 -6.60
N TYR A 146 18.17 -10.62 -6.09
CA TYR A 146 18.33 -10.25 -4.69
C TYR A 146 17.18 -9.34 -4.25
N GLN A 147 17.16 -8.96 -2.96
CA GLN A 147 16.17 -8.05 -2.42
C GLN A 147 16.71 -6.62 -2.40
N SER A 148 15.94 -5.68 -2.93
CA SER A 148 16.28 -4.28 -3.01
C SER A 148 15.24 -3.41 -2.31
N SER A 149 15.51 -2.10 -2.23
CA SER A 149 14.60 -1.16 -1.60
C SER A 149 14.65 0.20 -2.25
N THR A 150 13.51 0.89 -2.24
CA THR A 150 13.38 2.24 -2.78
C THR A 150 12.39 3.06 -1.98
N PHE A 151 12.41 4.36 -2.18
CA PHE A 151 11.37 5.24 -1.68
C PHE A 151 10.26 5.43 -2.72
N ALA A 152 9.09 5.82 -2.23
CA ALA A 152 7.97 6.20 -3.08
C ALA A 152 7.13 7.30 -2.41
N ILE A 153 6.34 7.97 -3.22
CA ILE A 153 5.35 8.95 -2.76
C ILE A 153 3.96 8.35 -2.98
N PRO A 154 3.26 7.93 -1.92
CA PRO A 154 1.88 7.51 -2.03
C PRO A 154 0.95 8.71 -2.16
N MET A 155 -0.02 8.63 -3.05
CA MET A 155 -1.09 9.61 -3.23
C MET A 155 -2.42 8.87 -3.30
N MET A 156 -3.30 9.08 -2.33
CA MET A 156 -4.56 8.37 -2.20
C MET A 156 -5.71 9.34 -2.00
N VAL A 157 -6.85 8.99 -2.55
CA VAL A 157 -8.14 9.62 -2.29
C VAL A 157 -9.09 8.56 -1.78
N GLY A 158 -9.91 8.91 -0.82
CA GLY A 158 -10.85 7.96 -0.23
C GLY A 158 -12.04 8.63 0.39
N ILE A 159 -12.96 7.78 0.82
CA ILE A 159 -14.10 8.15 1.63
C ILE A 159 -14.14 7.23 2.84
N LYS A 160 -14.39 7.80 4.01
CA LYS A 160 -14.55 7.04 5.24
C LYS A 160 -15.81 7.45 5.97
N GLY A 161 -16.39 6.50 6.68
CA GLY A 161 -17.57 6.72 7.49
C GLY A 161 -17.45 6.02 8.83
N ARG A 162 -18.00 6.62 9.87
CA ARG A 162 -18.11 5.99 11.17
C ARG A 162 -19.35 5.12 11.21
N PHE A 163 -19.13 3.84 11.48
CA PHE A 163 -20.16 2.83 11.65
C PHE A 163 -20.14 2.40 13.12
N PHE A 164 -21.24 2.50 13.81
CA PHE A 164 -21.29 2.32 15.27
C PHE A 164 -20.34 3.28 16.02
N GLN A 165 -20.25 3.15 17.34
CA GLN A 165 -19.50 4.11 18.16
C GLN A 165 -17.98 4.06 17.94
N ASN A 166 -17.40 2.89 17.56
CA ASN A 166 -15.97 2.66 17.53
C ASN A 166 -15.42 2.12 16.21
N PHE A 167 -16.26 1.97 15.17
CA PHE A 167 -15.81 1.41 13.90
C PHE A 167 -15.83 2.47 12.80
N VAL A 168 -14.74 2.56 12.08
CA VAL A 168 -14.60 3.36 10.88
C VAL A 168 -14.43 2.42 9.69
N ILE A 169 -15.23 2.61 8.66
CA ILE A 169 -15.13 1.89 7.40
C ILE A 169 -14.76 2.91 6.33
N GLY A 170 -13.84 2.57 5.47
CA GLY A 170 -13.40 3.41 4.37
C GLY A 170 -13.10 2.63 3.10
N ALA A 171 -13.16 3.34 1.99
CA ALA A 171 -12.68 2.89 0.70
C ALA A 171 -11.72 3.93 0.14
N GLU A 172 -10.64 3.49 -0.44
CA GLU A 172 -9.61 4.37 -1.02
C GLU A 172 -9.11 3.81 -2.34
N VAL A 173 -8.66 4.71 -3.20
CA VAL A 173 -7.91 4.42 -4.42
C VAL A 173 -6.73 5.38 -4.48
N GLY A 174 -5.62 4.91 -5.02
CA GLY A 174 -4.44 5.74 -5.13
C GLY A 174 -3.34 5.09 -5.93
N PHE A 175 -2.30 5.85 -6.13
CA PHE A 175 -1.09 5.41 -6.80
C PHE A 175 0.14 5.72 -5.95
N ARG A 176 1.24 5.08 -6.31
CA ARG A 176 2.55 5.27 -5.70
C ARG A 176 3.53 5.60 -6.80
N TYR A 177 4.17 6.74 -6.66
CA TYR A 177 5.29 7.10 -7.52
C TYR A 177 6.58 6.57 -6.90
N THR A 178 7.18 5.57 -7.52
CA THR A 178 8.44 4.94 -7.07
C THR A 178 9.64 5.61 -7.74
N PHE A 179 10.76 5.64 -7.02
CA PHE A 179 12.02 6.20 -7.52
C PHE A 179 12.97 5.12 -8.08
N THR A 180 12.42 4.03 -8.58
CA THR A 180 13.17 2.96 -9.23
C THR A 180 12.47 2.55 -10.52
N ASP A 181 13.26 2.17 -11.52
CA ASP A 181 12.79 1.66 -12.80
C ASP A 181 12.84 0.11 -12.87
N ASN A 182 13.27 -0.56 -11.78
CA ASN A 182 13.53 -2.00 -11.81
C ASN A 182 12.53 -2.87 -11.03
N LEU A 183 11.32 -2.39 -10.82
CA LEU A 183 10.25 -3.19 -10.22
C LEU A 183 9.76 -4.33 -11.15
N ASP A 184 9.92 -4.17 -12.46
CA ASP A 184 9.45 -5.10 -13.49
C ASP A 184 10.59 -5.88 -14.17
N GLY A 185 11.85 -5.66 -13.76
CA GLY A 185 13.01 -6.34 -14.30
C GLY A 185 13.39 -5.94 -15.74
N SER A 186 12.84 -4.85 -16.25
CA SER A 186 13.14 -4.37 -17.60
C SER A 186 14.49 -3.64 -17.69
N ASN A 187 15.06 -3.21 -16.55
CA ASN A 187 16.33 -2.51 -16.46
C ASN A 187 17.22 -3.08 -15.34
N PRO A 188 17.75 -4.32 -15.47
CA PRO A 188 18.56 -4.94 -14.45
C PRO A 188 19.89 -4.19 -14.25
N GLU A 189 20.20 -3.84 -13.01
CA GLU A 189 21.47 -3.17 -12.65
C GLU A 189 22.67 -4.13 -12.55
N ASN A 190 22.53 -5.37 -12.97
CA ASN A 190 23.58 -6.37 -12.84
C ASN A 190 24.52 -6.33 -14.04
N ASP A 191 25.80 -6.04 -13.81
CA ASP A 191 26.88 -5.96 -14.81
C ASP A 191 27.02 -7.23 -15.70
N ASN A 192 26.45 -8.35 -15.30
CA ASN A 192 26.46 -9.58 -16.11
C ASN A 192 25.48 -9.55 -17.30
N PHE A 193 24.60 -8.55 -17.37
CA PHE A 193 23.61 -8.37 -18.45
C PHE A 193 23.86 -7.14 -19.32
N GLU A 194 24.90 -6.36 -19.03
CA GLU A 194 25.41 -5.30 -19.90
C GLU A 194 26.34 -5.87 -20.98
N SER A 195 25.78 -6.56 -21.97
CA SER A 195 26.55 -7.00 -23.15
C SER A 195 25.80 -6.81 -24.44
#